data_e2415067efb0a71863f600b3a1d09c26
#
_entry.id   e2415067efb0a71863f600b3a1d09c26
#
_cell.length_a   1.000
_cell.length_b   1.000
_cell.length_c   1.000
_cell.angle_alpha   90.00
_cell.angle_beta   90.00
_cell.angle_gamma   90.00
#
_symmetry.space_group_name_H-M   'P 1'
#
loop_
_entity.id
_entity.type
_entity.pdbx_description
1 polymer ?
#
loop_
_entity_poly.entity_id
_entity_poly.type
_entity_poly.pdbx_seq_one_letter_code
_entity_poly.pdbx_strand_id
1 'polypeptide(L)'
;MDKYYNYTGESGGNGIGFGAAAAVGAALANKKHGRLTFTIQPDGDLMMGPGILWTAAHHKIPILYVMHNNRAYQQEYMGFQRIANRRQRGIERAHIGTTLREPFIDYATVAKGLGVYSEGPIDNPKDLGPALKRAIAVVKRGEPALLDVVTQGR
;
A
#
# COMPACT_ATOMS: atom_id res chain seq x y z
N MET A 1 -11.86 17.73 2.03
CA MET A 1 -12.47 16.95 0.94
C MET A 1 -13.87 17.47 0.76
N ASP A 2 -14.14 18.12 -0.34
CA ASP A 2 -15.38 18.88 -0.57
C ASP A 2 -16.33 18.23 -1.61
N LYS A 3 -15.91 17.10 -2.17
CA LYS A 3 -16.69 16.36 -3.17
C LYS A 3 -16.75 14.88 -2.82
N TYR A 4 -17.90 14.26 -3.04
CA TYR A 4 -18.18 12.86 -2.70
C TYR A 4 -17.23 11.85 -3.35
N TYR A 5 -16.60 12.20 -4.47
CA TYR A 5 -15.65 11.33 -5.17
C TYR A 5 -14.18 11.50 -4.73
N ASN A 6 -13.89 12.37 -3.76
CA ASN A 6 -12.53 12.60 -3.28
C ASN A 6 -12.02 11.47 -2.36
N TYR A 7 -12.94 10.71 -1.78
CA TYR A 7 -12.61 9.56 -0.94
C TYR A 7 -13.57 8.42 -1.22
N THR A 8 -13.04 7.24 -1.53
CA THR A 8 -13.82 6.06 -1.90
C THR A 8 -14.24 5.19 -0.71
N GLY A 9 -13.83 5.55 0.49
CA GLY A 9 -14.13 4.77 1.70
C GLY A 9 -13.19 3.59 1.92
N GLU A 10 -13.58 2.76 2.86
CA GLU A 10 -12.89 1.54 3.27
C GLU A 10 -13.82 0.34 3.14
N SER A 11 -13.25 -0.87 3.23
CA SER A 11 -14.05 -2.08 3.36
C SER A 11 -14.79 -2.09 4.69
N GLY A 12 -16.11 -2.09 4.66
CA GLY A 12 -16.94 -2.19 5.88
C GLY A 12 -16.74 -3.49 6.65
N GLY A 13 -16.23 -4.53 5.99
CA GLY A 13 -15.91 -5.83 6.60
C GLY A 13 -14.46 -5.95 7.07
N ASN A 14 -13.66 -4.89 6.97
CA ASN A 14 -12.22 -4.90 7.29
C ASN A 14 -11.43 -6.06 6.64
N GLY A 15 -11.85 -6.48 5.43
CA GLY A 15 -11.20 -7.56 4.69
C GLY A 15 -9.81 -7.13 4.20
N ILE A 16 -8.76 -7.80 4.66
CA ILE A 16 -7.39 -7.60 4.17
C ILE A 16 -7.32 -8.01 2.70
N GLY A 17 -6.62 -7.22 1.87
CA GLY A 17 -6.51 -7.41 0.42
C GLY A 17 -7.52 -6.60 -0.40
N PHE A 18 -8.46 -5.93 0.23
CA PHE A 18 -9.44 -5.09 -0.45
C PHE A 18 -8.83 -3.79 -1.02
N GLY A 19 -7.93 -3.15 -0.26
CA GLY A 19 -7.47 -1.77 -0.50
C GLY A 19 -6.87 -1.57 -1.89
N ALA A 20 -5.90 -2.39 -2.28
CA ALA A 20 -5.21 -2.25 -3.55
C ALA A 20 -6.15 -2.46 -4.75
N ALA A 21 -7.04 -3.46 -4.68
CA ALA A 21 -7.98 -3.77 -5.76
C ALA A 21 -9.06 -2.70 -5.91
N ALA A 22 -9.61 -2.22 -4.79
CA ALA A 22 -10.59 -1.13 -4.78
C ALA A 22 -10.00 0.16 -5.34
N ALA A 23 -8.75 0.47 -5.00
CA ALA A 23 -8.05 1.64 -5.51
C ALA A 23 -7.87 1.59 -7.04
N VAL A 24 -7.56 0.42 -7.61
CA VAL A 24 -7.49 0.23 -9.08
C VAL A 24 -8.86 0.44 -9.72
N GLY A 25 -9.92 -0.11 -9.12
CA GLY A 25 -11.30 0.11 -9.60
C GLY A 25 -11.67 1.60 -9.58
N ALA A 26 -11.34 2.31 -8.50
CA ALA A 26 -11.54 3.75 -8.38
C ALA A 26 -10.73 4.53 -9.42
N ALA A 27 -9.46 4.15 -9.65
CA ALA A 27 -8.60 4.78 -10.65
C ALA A 27 -9.15 4.58 -12.07
N LEU A 28 -9.64 3.39 -12.38
CA LEU A 28 -10.28 3.10 -13.65
C LEU A 28 -11.52 3.99 -13.86
N ALA A 29 -12.38 4.13 -12.85
CA ALA A 29 -13.55 5.00 -12.90
C ALA A 29 -13.16 6.49 -13.06
N ASN A 30 -12.08 6.90 -12.42
CA ASN A 30 -11.58 8.28 -12.46
C ASN A 30 -10.83 8.62 -13.76
N LYS A 31 -10.29 7.62 -14.46
CA LYS A 31 -9.47 7.80 -15.67
C LYS A 31 -10.16 8.67 -16.74
N LYS A 32 -11.43 8.40 -17.03
CA LYS A 32 -12.22 9.17 -18.01
C LYS A 32 -12.44 10.64 -17.61
N HIS A 33 -12.24 10.98 -16.34
CA HIS A 33 -12.40 12.33 -15.81
C HIS A 33 -11.06 13.06 -15.66
N GLY A 34 -9.94 12.45 -16.03
CA GLY A 34 -8.60 13.02 -15.88
C GLY A 34 -8.19 13.25 -14.42
N ARG A 35 -8.78 12.50 -13.48
CA ARG A 35 -8.51 12.66 -12.04
C ARG A 35 -7.30 11.85 -11.61
N LEU A 36 -6.40 12.49 -10.86
CA LEU A 36 -5.32 11.79 -10.19
C LEU A 36 -5.89 10.92 -9.07
N THR A 37 -5.62 9.62 -9.13
CA THR A 37 -5.98 8.68 -8.07
C THR A 37 -4.72 8.21 -7.36
N PHE A 38 -4.75 8.22 -6.03
CA PHE A 38 -3.69 7.64 -5.22
C PHE A 38 -4.27 6.83 -4.06
N THR A 39 -3.48 5.90 -3.54
CA THR A 39 -3.80 5.14 -2.34
C THR A 39 -2.60 5.11 -1.41
N ILE A 40 -2.84 5.20 -0.10
CA ILE A 40 -1.87 4.80 0.92
C ILE A 40 -2.13 3.34 1.19
N GLN A 41 -1.20 2.49 0.74
CA GLN A 41 -1.38 1.04 0.69
C GLN A 41 -0.58 0.36 1.79
N PRO A 42 -1.21 -0.30 2.77
CA PRO A 42 -0.50 -1.10 3.75
C PRO A 42 0.24 -2.26 3.11
N ASP A 43 1.43 -2.55 3.63
CA ASP A 43 2.32 -3.60 3.13
C ASP A 43 1.67 -4.99 3.20
N GLY A 44 1.13 -5.37 4.34
CA GLY A 44 0.46 -6.66 4.50
C GLY A 44 -0.81 -6.80 3.65
N ASP A 45 -1.56 -5.71 3.43
CA ASP A 45 -2.76 -5.72 2.59
C ASP A 45 -2.41 -6.02 1.12
N LEU A 46 -1.35 -5.40 0.59
CA LEU A 46 -0.90 -5.66 -0.79
C LEU A 46 -0.47 -7.12 -0.98
N MET A 47 0.11 -7.75 0.04
CA MET A 47 0.56 -9.16 -0.04
C MET A 47 -0.58 -10.15 -0.23
N MET A 48 -1.83 -9.78 0.06
CA MET A 48 -2.99 -10.65 -0.19
C MET A 48 -3.33 -10.78 -1.67
N GLY A 49 -2.88 -9.82 -2.52
CA GLY A 49 -3.17 -9.85 -3.94
C GLY A 49 -2.26 -8.93 -4.78
N PRO A 50 -0.93 -9.15 -4.77
CA PRO A 50 0.00 -8.26 -5.48
C PRO A 50 -0.20 -8.27 -7.00
N GLY A 51 -0.87 -9.30 -7.55
CA GLY A 51 -1.22 -9.38 -8.97
C GLY A 51 -2.07 -8.21 -9.48
N ILE A 52 -2.72 -7.45 -8.60
CA ILE A 52 -3.45 -6.24 -8.98
C ILE A 52 -2.54 -5.17 -9.59
N LEU A 53 -1.25 -5.16 -9.23
CA LEU A 53 -0.26 -4.27 -9.82
C LEU A 53 -0.07 -4.57 -11.31
N TRP A 54 0.01 -5.86 -11.68
CA TRP A 54 0.05 -6.28 -13.09
C TRP A 54 -1.22 -5.85 -13.83
N THR A 55 -2.38 -6.01 -13.22
CA THR A 55 -3.67 -5.56 -13.81
C THR A 55 -3.65 -4.07 -14.09
N ALA A 56 -3.15 -3.26 -13.16
CA ALA A 56 -3.02 -1.82 -13.35
C ALA A 56 -2.06 -1.48 -14.50
N ALA A 57 -0.92 -2.16 -14.59
CA ALA A 57 0.06 -1.97 -15.66
C ALA A 57 -0.50 -2.41 -17.03
N HIS A 58 -1.09 -3.62 -17.11
CA HIS A 58 -1.66 -4.18 -18.33
C HIS A 58 -2.73 -3.28 -18.96
N HIS A 59 -3.62 -2.75 -18.12
CA HIS A 59 -4.73 -1.88 -18.58
C HIS A 59 -4.36 -0.39 -18.58
N LYS A 60 -3.09 -0.04 -18.31
CA LYS A 60 -2.61 1.36 -18.24
C LYS A 60 -3.55 2.21 -17.37
N ILE A 61 -3.81 1.75 -16.14
CA ILE A 61 -4.65 2.44 -15.18
C ILE A 61 -3.76 3.39 -14.36
N PRO A 62 -3.93 4.72 -14.50
CA PRO A 62 -3.10 5.70 -13.82
C PRO A 62 -3.44 5.77 -12.34
N ILE A 63 -2.58 5.17 -11.52
CA ILE A 63 -2.73 5.16 -10.07
C ILE A 63 -1.36 5.29 -9.40
N LEU A 64 -1.29 6.07 -8.31
CA LEU A 64 -0.13 6.13 -7.45
C LEU A 64 -0.37 5.30 -6.19
N TYR A 65 0.44 4.27 -5.99
CA TYR A 65 0.54 3.57 -4.71
C TYR A 65 1.66 4.19 -3.87
N VAL A 66 1.32 4.65 -2.67
CA VAL A 66 2.28 5.03 -1.65
C VAL A 66 2.22 3.96 -0.58
N MET A 67 3.22 3.07 -0.57
CA MET A 67 3.26 2.00 0.42
C MET A 67 3.49 2.56 1.82
N HIS A 68 2.69 2.11 2.76
CA HIS A 68 2.93 2.26 4.19
C HIS A 68 3.60 0.98 4.68
N ASN A 69 4.91 0.86 4.41
CA ASN A 69 5.69 -0.33 4.70
C ASN A 69 6.23 -0.29 6.14
N ASN A 70 5.43 -0.76 7.08
CA ASN A 70 5.81 -0.89 8.48
C ASN A 70 6.35 -2.29 8.82
N ARG A 71 6.45 -3.18 7.83
CA ARG A 71 6.99 -4.54 7.93
C ARG A 71 6.20 -5.45 8.87
N ALA A 72 4.87 -5.23 8.93
CA ALA A 72 4.01 -6.01 9.81
C ALA A 72 2.52 -5.90 9.43
N TYR A 73 1.76 -6.93 9.77
CA TYR A 73 0.32 -6.85 10.01
C TYR A 73 0.12 -6.17 11.37
N GLN A 74 0.33 -4.86 11.42
CA GLN A 74 0.47 -4.12 12.68
C GLN A 74 -0.81 -4.10 13.50
N GLN A 75 -1.97 -4.06 12.84
CA GLN A 75 -3.27 -4.09 13.52
C GLN A 75 -3.45 -5.41 14.28
N GLU A 76 -3.12 -6.52 13.65
CA GLU A 76 -3.20 -7.86 14.22
C GLU A 76 -2.19 -8.03 15.35
N TYR A 77 -0.96 -7.55 15.16
CA TYR A 77 0.08 -7.56 16.17
C TYR A 77 -0.38 -6.86 17.46
N MET A 78 -0.90 -5.64 17.33
CA MET A 78 -1.45 -4.88 18.47
C MET A 78 -2.68 -5.56 19.08
N GLY A 79 -3.51 -6.21 18.25
CA GLY A 79 -4.66 -6.99 18.68
C GLY A 79 -4.25 -8.17 19.57
N PHE A 80 -3.24 -8.93 19.16
CA PHE A 80 -2.71 -10.05 19.94
C PHE A 80 -2.12 -9.59 21.26
N GLN A 81 -1.33 -8.50 21.27
CA GLN A 81 -0.80 -7.93 22.51
C GLN A 81 -1.91 -7.53 23.46
N ARG A 82 -2.97 -6.88 22.97
CA ARG A 82 -4.12 -6.46 23.77
C ARG A 82 -4.85 -7.64 24.39
N ILE A 83 -5.09 -8.71 23.62
CA ILE A 83 -5.74 -9.93 24.10
C ILE A 83 -4.87 -10.65 25.12
N ALA A 84 -3.56 -10.77 24.85
CA ALA A 84 -2.61 -11.40 25.76
C ALA A 84 -2.57 -10.67 27.11
N ASN A 85 -2.45 -9.34 27.09
CA ASN A 85 -2.47 -8.53 28.31
C ASN A 85 -3.76 -8.69 29.09
N ARG A 86 -4.93 -8.68 28.43
CA ARG A 86 -6.23 -8.90 29.09
C ARG A 86 -6.31 -10.26 29.77
N ARG A 87 -5.62 -11.27 29.23
CA ARG A 87 -5.59 -12.63 29.77
C ARG A 87 -4.36 -12.89 30.64
N GLN A 88 -3.60 -11.86 31.00
CA GLN A 88 -2.37 -11.95 31.80
C GLN A 88 -1.37 -12.96 31.24
N ARG A 89 -1.24 -13.01 29.91
CA ARG A 89 -0.27 -13.81 29.17
C ARG A 89 0.85 -12.92 28.65
N GLY A 90 2.05 -13.51 28.44
CA GLY A 90 3.16 -12.81 27.82
C GLY A 90 2.88 -12.36 26.40
N ILE A 91 3.47 -11.23 25.99
CA ILE A 91 3.31 -10.65 24.65
C ILE A 91 4.51 -10.91 23.73
N GLU A 92 5.53 -11.61 24.23
CA GLU A 92 6.84 -11.80 23.57
C GLU A 92 6.70 -12.51 22.22
N ARG A 93 5.68 -13.34 22.08
CA ARG A 93 5.40 -14.10 20.86
C ARG A 93 4.34 -13.48 19.94
N ALA A 94 3.86 -12.29 20.25
CA ALA A 94 2.84 -11.63 19.44
C ALA A 94 3.32 -11.29 18.02
N HIS A 95 4.64 -11.23 17.80
CA HIS A 95 5.26 -11.00 16.49
C HIS A 95 5.17 -12.20 15.54
N ILE A 96 4.97 -13.42 16.06
CA ILE A 96 4.94 -14.63 15.23
C ILE A 96 3.72 -14.61 14.32
N GLY A 97 3.96 -14.69 13.01
CA GLY A 97 2.91 -14.63 11.99
C GLY A 97 2.34 -13.23 11.72
N THR A 98 2.81 -12.18 12.43
CA THR A 98 2.33 -10.81 12.23
C THR A 98 3.42 -9.87 11.71
N THR A 99 4.68 -10.28 11.68
CA THR A 99 5.77 -9.47 11.13
C THR A 99 6.14 -9.94 9.72
N LEU A 100 6.44 -8.97 8.84
CA LEU A 100 6.90 -9.17 7.45
C LEU A 100 8.40 -8.86 7.37
N ARG A 101 9.18 -9.66 8.10
CA ARG A 101 10.64 -9.53 8.23
C ARG A 101 11.28 -10.88 7.97
N GLU A 102 12.53 -10.88 7.57
CA GLU A 102 13.35 -12.09 7.41
C GLU A 102 12.83 -13.09 6.36
N PRO A 103 12.86 -12.70 5.05
CA PRO A 103 13.45 -11.46 4.53
C PRO A 103 12.47 -10.28 4.52
N PHE A 104 12.98 -9.06 4.46
CA PHE A 104 12.16 -7.88 4.14
C PHE A 104 11.66 -7.98 2.71
N ILE A 105 10.40 -7.59 2.50
CA ILE A 105 9.83 -7.53 1.17
C ILE A 105 10.24 -6.22 0.51
N ASP A 106 10.85 -6.31 -0.67
CA ASP A 106 11.13 -5.17 -1.55
C ASP A 106 9.95 -4.96 -2.49
N TYR A 107 9.03 -4.10 -2.07
CA TYR A 107 7.81 -3.83 -2.85
C TYR A 107 8.11 -3.08 -4.15
N ALA A 108 9.18 -2.30 -4.19
CA ALA A 108 9.59 -1.63 -5.42
C ALA A 108 10.02 -2.66 -6.48
N THR A 109 10.81 -3.67 -6.09
CA THR A 109 11.20 -4.77 -6.99
C THR A 109 9.99 -5.62 -7.39
N VAL A 110 9.08 -5.94 -6.48
CA VAL A 110 7.83 -6.66 -6.80
C VAL A 110 7.01 -5.89 -7.84
N ALA A 111 6.80 -4.59 -7.62
CA ALA A 111 6.05 -3.74 -8.54
C ALA A 111 6.71 -3.65 -9.92
N LYS A 112 8.03 -3.50 -9.97
CA LYS A 112 8.81 -3.47 -11.20
C LYS A 112 8.68 -4.77 -11.99
N GLY A 113 8.74 -5.92 -11.30
CA GLY A 113 8.54 -7.24 -11.92
C GLY A 113 7.14 -7.43 -12.51
N LEU A 114 6.14 -6.69 -12.00
CA LEU A 114 4.76 -6.66 -12.49
C LEU A 114 4.48 -5.52 -13.49
N GLY A 115 5.52 -4.83 -13.97
CA GLY A 115 5.42 -3.81 -15.01
C GLY A 115 5.00 -2.42 -14.52
N VAL A 116 5.05 -2.17 -13.21
CA VAL A 116 4.72 -0.87 -12.59
C VAL A 116 6.00 -0.08 -12.36
N TYR A 117 6.00 1.21 -12.74
CA TYR A 117 7.07 2.11 -12.31
C TYR A 117 7.16 2.15 -10.79
N SER A 118 8.36 2.00 -10.25
CA SER A 118 8.54 1.94 -8.80
C SER A 118 9.85 2.52 -8.33
N GLU A 119 9.83 3.08 -7.12
CA GLU A 119 10.99 3.54 -6.39
C GLU A 119 10.90 3.09 -4.92
N GLY A 120 12.05 2.77 -4.34
CA GLY A 120 12.17 2.36 -2.95
C GLY A 120 13.21 1.27 -2.74
N PRO A 121 13.42 0.84 -1.49
CA PRO A 121 12.75 1.37 -0.29
C PRO A 121 13.20 2.81 0.04
N ILE A 122 12.24 3.68 0.36
CA ILE A 122 12.46 5.07 0.78
C ILE A 122 12.41 5.11 2.30
N ASP A 123 13.55 5.21 2.95
CA ASP A 123 13.69 5.24 4.42
C ASP A 123 14.09 6.63 4.95
N ASN A 124 14.57 7.52 4.08
CA ASN A 124 14.88 8.90 4.43
C ASN A 124 13.71 9.83 4.02
N PRO A 125 13.07 10.54 4.95
CA PRO A 125 11.96 11.44 4.64
C PRO A 125 12.27 12.53 3.62
N LYS A 126 13.54 12.94 3.49
CA LYS A 126 13.97 13.95 2.52
C LYS A 126 13.82 13.48 1.07
N ASP A 127 13.87 12.18 0.83
CA ASP A 127 13.80 11.60 -0.52
C ASP A 127 12.35 11.40 -0.98
N LEU A 128 11.38 11.41 -0.06
CA LEU A 128 9.97 11.19 -0.38
C LEU A 128 9.40 12.28 -1.31
N GLY A 129 9.69 13.53 -1.04
CA GLY A 129 9.18 14.64 -1.87
C GLY A 129 9.63 14.58 -3.33
N PRO A 130 10.93 14.41 -3.61
CA PRO A 130 11.43 14.18 -4.97
C PRO A 130 10.83 12.93 -5.64
N ALA A 131 10.72 11.79 -4.93
CA ALA A 131 10.12 10.56 -5.45
C ALA A 131 8.64 10.75 -5.81
N LEU A 132 7.86 11.42 -4.96
CA LEU A 132 6.46 11.75 -5.25
C LEU A 132 6.32 12.57 -6.53
N LYS A 133 7.19 13.55 -6.76
CA LYS A 133 7.16 14.36 -8.00
C LYS A 133 7.37 13.49 -9.24
N ARG A 134 8.34 12.55 -9.21
CA ARG A 134 8.61 11.64 -10.33
C ARG A 134 7.45 10.68 -10.55
N ALA A 135 6.96 10.04 -9.49
CA ALA A 135 5.84 9.09 -9.57
C ALA A 135 4.54 9.76 -10.08
N ILE A 136 4.23 10.98 -9.61
CA ILE A 136 3.08 11.75 -10.11
C ILE A 136 3.25 12.06 -11.61
N ALA A 137 4.44 12.36 -12.07
CA ALA A 137 4.70 12.59 -13.49
C ALA A 137 4.42 11.33 -14.33
N VAL A 138 4.76 10.14 -13.82
CA VAL A 138 4.42 8.85 -14.45
C VAL A 138 2.90 8.66 -14.52
N VAL A 139 2.21 8.87 -13.40
CA VAL A 139 0.73 8.70 -13.36
C VAL A 139 0.03 9.68 -14.30
N LYS A 140 0.52 10.91 -14.41
CA LYS A 140 -0.02 11.90 -15.37
C LYS A 140 0.18 11.50 -16.84
N ARG A 141 1.13 10.62 -17.15
CA ARG A 141 1.29 10.04 -18.50
C ARG A 141 0.36 8.84 -18.76
N GLY A 142 -0.44 8.44 -17.78
CA GLY A 142 -1.40 7.35 -17.94
C GLY A 142 -0.91 5.99 -17.43
N GLU A 143 0.17 5.94 -16.66
CA GLU A 143 0.79 4.70 -16.18
C GLU A 143 0.68 4.59 -14.64
N PRO A 144 0.64 3.37 -14.07
CA PRO A 144 0.69 3.19 -12.63
C PRO A 144 2.11 3.42 -12.08
N ALA A 145 2.17 3.87 -10.83
CA ALA A 145 3.42 4.04 -10.10
C ALA A 145 3.29 3.57 -8.65
N LEU A 146 4.39 3.05 -8.08
CA LEU A 146 4.47 2.64 -6.69
C LEU A 146 5.71 3.23 -6.02
N LEU A 147 5.53 3.78 -4.83
CA LEU A 147 6.62 4.19 -3.94
C LEU A 147 6.61 3.29 -2.71
N ASP A 148 7.70 2.57 -2.48
CA ASP A 148 7.89 1.76 -1.27
C ASP A 148 8.45 2.65 -0.16
N VAL A 149 7.57 3.15 0.71
CA VAL A 149 7.94 4.06 1.80
C VAL A 149 8.01 3.29 3.10
N VAL A 150 9.23 3.16 3.62
CA VAL A 150 9.47 2.50 4.92
C VAL A 150 8.98 3.42 6.03
N THR A 151 8.10 2.89 6.85
CA THR A 151 7.50 3.61 7.96
C THR A 151 7.82 2.93 9.29
N GLN A 152 7.65 3.67 10.38
CA GLN A 152 7.89 3.12 11.70
C GLN A 152 6.75 2.20 12.12
N GLY A 153 7.07 0.96 12.53
CA GLY A 153 6.16 0.12 13.29
C GLY A 153 5.97 0.69 14.71
N ARG A 154 4.79 0.58 15.23
CA ARG A 154 4.48 0.97 16.62
C ARG A 154 4.79 -0.14 17.59
#